data_adce53c1e387a6643eeeb7d5872fb92d
#
_entry.id   adce53c1e387a6643eeeb7d5872fb92d
#
_cell.length_a   1.000
_cell.length_b   1.000
_cell.length_c   1.000
_cell.angle_alpha   90.00
_cell.angle_beta   90.00
_cell.angle_gamma   90.00
#
_symmetry.space_group_name_H-M   'P 1'
#
loop_
_entity.id
_entity.type
_entity.pdbx_description
1 polymer ?
#
loop_
_entity_poly.entity_id
_entity_poly.type
_entity_poly.pdbx_seq_one_letter_code
_entity_poly.pdbx_strand_id
1 'polypeptide(L)'
;ADPQDVVRSLVELQYRRTTREITRGDVRLRGEVLDVWMPSRDDPIRVKFGWEGIERIQVCEAVSWEPLDEFEEAWIHPREFYMTSEDRFNQALEDIEEELGDRLDWFESKDRGLEAHRLEQRTRFDLEMLDEVGSCKGVENYSMHFDGRRRGERSFCLLDFFASNAEQFHGGADRYLVIMDESHVTLPQVGGMFGGDFSRKKNLVDHGFRLPSAYDNRPLRIDEFQTLVPQMIYVS
;
A
#
# COMPACT_ATOMS: atom_id res chain seq x y z
N ALA A 1 -0.73 13.77 -25.41
CA ALA A 1 0.20 12.91 -24.66
C ALA A 1 0.78 11.86 -25.59
N ASP A 2 2.08 11.58 -25.49
CA ASP A 2 2.72 10.49 -26.24
C ASP A 2 2.30 9.15 -25.61
N PRO A 3 1.80 8.17 -26.43
CA PRO A 3 1.43 6.86 -25.91
C PRO A 3 2.55 6.14 -25.15
N GLN A 4 3.82 6.33 -25.56
CA GLN A 4 4.96 5.71 -24.88
C GLN A 4 5.23 6.31 -23.51
N ASP A 5 4.99 7.62 -23.33
CA ASP A 5 5.12 8.27 -22.03
C ASP A 5 4.03 7.77 -21.06
N VAL A 6 2.82 7.60 -21.56
CA VAL A 6 1.73 7.01 -20.74
C VAL A 6 2.08 5.56 -20.35
N VAL A 7 2.60 4.75 -21.27
CA VAL A 7 3.07 3.39 -20.92
C VAL A 7 4.17 3.43 -19.89
N ARG A 8 5.12 4.37 -19.98
CA ARG A 8 6.21 4.51 -18.99
C ARG A 8 5.64 4.82 -17.61
N SER A 9 4.73 5.80 -17.50
CA SER A 9 4.05 6.11 -16.23
C SER A 9 3.26 4.93 -15.66
N LEU A 10 2.63 4.11 -16.53
CA LEU A 10 1.93 2.89 -16.07
C LEU A 10 2.90 1.81 -15.58
N VAL A 11 4.08 1.68 -16.17
CA VAL A 11 5.13 0.77 -15.68
C VAL A 11 5.67 1.27 -14.33
N GLU A 12 5.85 2.58 -14.14
CA GLU A 12 6.17 3.18 -12.83
C GLU A 12 5.08 2.89 -11.78
N LEU A 13 3.80 2.80 -12.21
CA LEU A 13 2.69 2.33 -11.39
C LEU A 13 2.62 0.79 -11.24
N GLN A 14 3.71 0.09 -11.58
CA GLN A 14 3.90 -1.36 -11.47
C GLN A 14 3.03 -2.21 -12.40
N TYR A 15 2.44 -1.63 -13.47
CA TYR A 15 1.78 -2.44 -14.49
C TYR A 15 2.80 -3.20 -15.34
N ARG A 16 2.51 -4.46 -15.65
CA ARG A 16 3.37 -5.27 -16.52
C ARG A 16 3.08 -4.97 -17.98
N ARG A 17 4.09 -4.55 -18.71
CA ARG A 17 3.97 -4.39 -20.16
C ARG A 17 3.95 -5.76 -20.85
N THR A 18 2.92 -6.02 -21.66
CA THR A 18 2.78 -7.24 -22.45
C THR A 18 2.53 -6.94 -23.92
N THR A 19 2.89 -7.89 -24.79
CA THR A 19 2.53 -7.88 -26.24
C THR A 19 1.52 -8.96 -26.56
N ARG A 20 1.18 -9.82 -25.60
CA ARG A 20 0.26 -10.96 -25.72
C ARG A 20 -1.14 -10.61 -25.24
N GLU A 21 -1.87 -11.60 -24.80
CA GLU A 21 -3.14 -11.40 -24.09
C GLU A 21 -2.90 -10.62 -22.80
N ILE A 22 -3.81 -9.71 -22.52
CA ILE A 22 -3.75 -8.84 -21.34
C ILE A 22 -4.58 -9.46 -20.22
N THR A 23 -4.06 -9.41 -19.02
CA THR A 23 -4.74 -9.83 -17.80
C THR A 23 -4.72 -8.69 -16.78
N ARG A 24 -5.41 -8.84 -15.65
CA ARG A 24 -5.43 -7.82 -14.59
C ARG A 24 -4.00 -7.47 -14.14
N GLY A 25 -3.70 -6.18 -14.11
CA GLY A 25 -2.38 -5.65 -13.79
C GLY A 25 -1.44 -5.52 -15.00
N ASP A 26 -1.94 -5.74 -16.22
CA ASP A 26 -1.15 -5.60 -17.43
C ASP A 26 -1.51 -4.32 -18.20
N VAL A 27 -0.54 -3.88 -19.00
CA VAL A 27 -0.69 -2.81 -19.99
C VAL A 27 -0.17 -3.28 -21.34
N ARG A 28 -0.88 -2.94 -22.42
CA ARG A 28 -0.53 -3.31 -23.78
C ARG A 28 -0.73 -2.15 -24.75
N LEU A 29 0.32 -1.75 -25.45
CA LEU A 29 0.26 -0.76 -26.52
C LEU A 29 0.41 -1.44 -27.88
N ARG A 30 -0.56 -1.23 -28.77
CA ARG A 30 -0.56 -1.68 -30.17
C ARG A 30 -0.89 -0.51 -31.09
N GLY A 31 0.14 0.03 -31.76
CA GLY A 31 -0.01 1.24 -32.56
C GLY A 31 -0.47 2.43 -31.67
N GLU A 32 -1.63 2.96 -31.97
CA GLU A 32 -2.26 4.09 -31.24
C GLU A 32 -3.28 3.63 -30.18
N VAL A 33 -3.36 2.33 -29.91
CA VAL A 33 -4.33 1.77 -28.93
C VAL A 33 -3.57 1.24 -27.72
N LEU A 34 -3.89 1.79 -26.57
CA LEU A 34 -3.40 1.38 -25.25
C LEU A 34 -4.52 0.67 -24.49
N ASP A 35 -4.30 -0.56 -24.12
CA ASP A 35 -5.19 -1.35 -23.26
C ASP A 35 -4.58 -1.43 -21.87
N VAL A 36 -5.36 -1.10 -20.84
CA VAL A 36 -4.96 -1.17 -19.42
C VAL A 36 -6.00 -1.95 -18.65
N TRP A 37 -5.58 -2.99 -17.92
CA TRP A 37 -6.49 -3.75 -17.08
C TRP A 37 -6.14 -3.59 -15.62
N MET A 38 -6.88 -2.73 -14.91
CA MET A 38 -6.67 -2.50 -13.48
C MET A 38 -7.02 -3.73 -12.65
N PRO A 39 -6.26 -4.06 -11.58
CA PRO A 39 -6.60 -5.17 -10.68
C PRO A 39 -7.98 -5.05 -10.02
N SER A 40 -8.43 -3.81 -9.80
CA SER A 40 -9.68 -3.49 -9.12
C SER A 40 -10.93 -3.50 -10.03
N ARG A 41 -10.75 -3.74 -11.34
CA ARG A 41 -11.87 -3.74 -12.33
C ARG A 41 -12.06 -5.08 -12.97
N ASP A 42 -13.32 -5.39 -13.29
CA ASP A 42 -13.67 -6.59 -14.04
C ASP A 42 -13.33 -6.43 -15.53
N ASP A 43 -13.48 -5.22 -16.06
CA ASP A 43 -13.30 -4.89 -17.46
C ASP A 43 -12.11 -3.97 -17.70
N PRO A 44 -11.35 -4.17 -18.80
CA PRO A 44 -10.21 -3.34 -19.15
C PRO A 44 -10.62 -1.98 -19.72
N ILE A 45 -9.71 -1.00 -19.59
CA ILE A 45 -9.83 0.31 -20.22
C ILE A 45 -9.01 0.30 -21.52
N ARG A 46 -9.61 0.80 -22.58
CA ARG A 46 -8.97 1.07 -23.87
C ARG A 46 -8.87 2.56 -24.11
N VAL A 47 -7.66 3.03 -24.35
CA VAL A 47 -7.37 4.42 -24.71
C VAL A 47 -6.89 4.45 -26.15
N LYS A 48 -7.58 5.20 -27.00
CA LYS A 48 -7.17 5.45 -28.38
C LYS A 48 -6.53 6.83 -28.47
N PHE A 49 -5.35 6.86 -29.04
CA PHE A 49 -4.63 8.10 -29.31
C PHE A 49 -4.87 8.53 -30.73
N GLY A 50 -5.00 9.83 -30.94
CA GLY A 50 -5.04 10.49 -32.24
C GLY A 50 -3.87 11.45 -32.37
N TRP A 51 -3.89 12.24 -33.43
CA TRP A 51 -2.83 13.18 -33.77
C TRP A 51 -2.59 14.26 -32.70
N GLU A 52 -3.66 14.72 -32.03
CA GLU A 52 -3.61 15.80 -31.03
C GLU A 52 -3.56 15.29 -29.57
N GLY A 53 -3.57 13.97 -29.36
CA GLY A 53 -3.56 13.38 -28.03
C GLY A 53 -4.55 12.22 -27.86
N ILE A 54 -5.14 12.08 -26.67
CA ILE A 54 -6.18 11.07 -26.43
C ILE A 54 -7.44 11.43 -27.20
N GLU A 55 -7.86 10.53 -28.08
CA GLU A 55 -9.10 10.68 -28.90
C GLU A 55 -10.30 10.07 -28.18
N ARG A 56 -10.10 8.94 -27.48
CA ARG A 56 -11.19 8.19 -26.88
C ARG A 56 -10.72 7.34 -25.72
N ILE A 57 -11.55 7.25 -24.66
CA ILE A 57 -11.35 6.37 -23.51
C ILE A 57 -12.60 5.51 -23.35
N GLN A 58 -12.46 4.18 -23.40
CA GLN A 58 -13.58 3.24 -23.34
C GLN A 58 -13.31 2.15 -22.33
N VAL A 59 -14.36 1.67 -21.65
CA VAL A 59 -14.34 0.37 -20.97
C VAL A 59 -14.80 -0.67 -21.97
N CYS A 60 -14.07 -1.76 -22.09
CA CYS A 60 -14.37 -2.84 -23.03
C CYS A 60 -14.67 -4.13 -22.25
N GLU A 61 -15.60 -4.93 -22.76
CA GLU A 61 -15.86 -6.26 -22.23
C GLU A 61 -14.57 -7.12 -22.30
N ALA A 62 -14.29 -7.86 -21.22
CA ALA A 62 -13.00 -8.51 -21.00
C ALA A 62 -12.62 -9.57 -22.05
N VAL A 63 -13.59 -10.22 -22.68
CA VAL A 63 -13.39 -11.32 -23.63
C VAL A 63 -13.52 -10.84 -25.08
N SER A 64 -14.62 -10.18 -25.40
CA SER A 64 -14.91 -9.74 -26.78
C SER A 64 -14.20 -8.45 -27.18
N TRP A 65 -13.77 -7.66 -26.19
CA TRP A 65 -13.23 -6.31 -26.40
C TRP A 65 -14.21 -5.32 -27.04
N GLU A 66 -15.50 -5.63 -26.99
CA GLU A 66 -16.54 -4.72 -27.41
C GLU A 66 -16.67 -3.56 -26.42
N PRO A 67 -16.81 -2.31 -26.89
CA PRO A 67 -17.00 -1.17 -26.02
C PRO A 67 -18.30 -1.31 -25.23
N LEU A 68 -18.20 -1.16 -23.89
CA LEU A 68 -19.35 -1.13 -22.97
C LEU A 68 -19.77 0.31 -22.67
N ASP A 69 -18.79 1.20 -22.48
CA ASP A 69 -19.03 2.59 -22.12
C ASP A 69 -17.87 3.48 -22.56
N GLU A 70 -18.09 4.80 -22.64
CA GLU A 70 -17.11 5.80 -23.06
C GLU A 70 -17.03 6.94 -22.05
N PHE A 71 -15.83 7.40 -21.74
CA PHE A 71 -15.55 8.39 -20.72
C PHE A 71 -14.67 9.53 -21.24
N GLU A 72 -14.84 10.72 -20.68
CA GLU A 72 -13.97 11.87 -20.96
C GLU A 72 -12.64 11.75 -20.20
N GLU A 73 -12.67 11.09 -19.02
CA GLU A 73 -11.48 10.84 -18.19
C GLU A 73 -11.56 9.47 -17.51
N ALA A 74 -10.40 8.90 -17.21
CA ALA A 74 -10.29 7.67 -16.43
C ALA A 74 -9.15 7.77 -15.42
N TRP A 75 -9.42 7.39 -14.19
CA TRP A 75 -8.44 7.30 -13.12
C TRP A 75 -7.84 5.90 -13.09
N ILE A 76 -6.53 5.81 -13.31
CA ILE A 76 -5.79 4.54 -13.26
C ILE A 76 -4.98 4.53 -11.96
N HIS A 77 -5.36 3.64 -11.07
CA HIS A 77 -4.68 3.47 -9.79
C HIS A 77 -3.45 2.57 -9.94
N PRO A 78 -2.45 2.70 -9.04
CA PRO A 78 -1.33 1.77 -8.99
C PRO A 78 -1.79 0.30 -8.92
N ARG A 79 -0.99 -0.58 -9.49
CA ARG A 79 -1.24 -2.02 -9.45
C ARG A 79 -1.08 -2.61 -8.05
N GLU A 80 -0.12 -2.10 -7.30
CA GLU A 80 0.21 -2.57 -5.96
C GLU A 80 -0.13 -1.50 -4.90
N PHE A 81 -0.45 -1.93 -3.68
CA PHE A 81 -0.81 -1.03 -2.59
C PHE A 81 0.40 -0.32 -1.95
N TYR A 82 1.53 -1.01 -1.86
CA TYR A 82 2.75 -0.48 -1.26
C TYR A 82 3.68 0.01 -2.35
N MET A 83 3.44 1.24 -2.79
CA MET A 83 4.31 1.90 -3.77
C MET A 83 5.08 3.03 -3.11
N THR A 84 6.37 3.08 -3.42
CA THR A 84 7.26 4.16 -3.03
C THR A 84 8.22 4.46 -4.19
N SER A 85 8.94 5.57 -4.14
CA SER A 85 9.98 5.85 -5.14
C SER A 85 11.10 4.82 -5.06
N GLU A 86 11.80 4.59 -6.18
CA GLU A 86 12.92 3.65 -6.25
C GLU A 86 14.00 3.98 -5.22
N ASP A 87 14.35 5.28 -5.08
CA ASP A 87 15.31 5.73 -4.07
C ASP A 87 14.87 5.38 -2.65
N ARG A 88 13.58 5.60 -2.33
CA ARG A 88 13.05 5.27 -1.02
C ARG A 88 12.95 3.77 -0.79
N PHE A 89 12.65 3.01 -1.84
CA PHE A 89 12.62 1.55 -1.78
C PHE A 89 14.02 0.98 -1.46
N ASN A 90 15.05 1.43 -2.18
CA ASN A 90 16.42 1.00 -1.95
C ASN A 90 16.90 1.38 -0.53
N GLN A 91 16.60 2.60 -0.09
CA GLN A 91 16.89 3.02 1.29
C GLN A 91 16.19 2.15 2.32
N ALA A 92 14.94 1.75 2.06
CA ALA A 92 14.19 0.88 2.98
C ALA A 92 14.83 -0.51 3.10
N LEU A 93 15.40 -1.07 2.02
CA LEU A 93 16.13 -2.33 2.08
C LEU A 93 17.39 -2.21 2.96
N GLU A 94 18.14 -1.12 2.79
CA GLU A 94 19.31 -0.83 3.64
C GLU A 94 18.91 -0.66 5.12
N ASP A 95 17.87 0.12 5.40
CA ASP A 95 17.35 0.36 6.75
C ASP A 95 16.88 -0.96 7.43
N ILE A 96 16.26 -1.88 6.66
CA ILE A 96 15.83 -3.21 7.15
C ILE A 96 17.05 -4.09 7.46
N GLU A 97 18.09 -4.05 6.62
CA GLU A 97 19.31 -4.83 6.84
C GLU A 97 20.09 -4.31 8.07
N GLU A 98 20.15 -2.99 8.27
CA GLU A 98 20.75 -2.38 9.47
C GLU A 98 19.98 -2.78 10.74
N GLU A 99 18.64 -2.70 10.72
CA GLU A 99 17.80 -3.13 11.85
C GLU A 99 17.97 -4.63 12.15
N LEU A 100 18.13 -5.45 11.11
CA LEU A 100 18.43 -6.87 11.28
C LEU A 100 19.75 -7.07 12.02
N GLY A 101 20.82 -6.39 11.57
CA GLY A 101 22.13 -6.47 12.21
C GLY A 101 22.05 -6.11 13.70
N ASP A 102 21.47 -4.98 14.03
CA ASP A 102 21.27 -4.52 15.41
C ASP A 102 20.49 -5.55 16.25
N ARG A 103 19.49 -6.18 15.66
CA ARG A 103 18.66 -7.16 16.38
C ARG A 103 19.35 -8.49 16.57
N LEU A 104 20.18 -8.93 15.63
CA LEU A 104 21.01 -10.12 15.76
C LEU A 104 22.03 -9.95 16.89
N ASP A 105 22.76 -8.82 16.92
CA ASP A 105 23.70 -8.48 17.99
C ASP A 105 23.02 -8.48 19.37
N TRP A 106 21.79 -7.95 19.42
CA TRP A 106 21.02 -7.96 20.66
C TRP A 106 20.68 -9.40 21.11
N PHE A 107 20.25 -10.29 20.20
CA PHE A 107 19.95 -11.67 20.55
C PHE A 107 21.22 -12.43 20.99
N GLU A 108 22.33 -12.23 20.30
CA GLU A 108 23.61 -12.83 20.65
C GLU A 108 24.09 -12.38 22.03
N SER A 109 23.96 -11.07 22.35
CA SER A 109 24.30 -10.55 23.68
C SER A 109 23.47 -11.15 24.82
N LYS A 110 22.34 -11.79 24.49
CA LYS A 110 21.42 -12.45 25.43
C LYS A 110 21.51 -13.98 25.38
N ASP A 111 22.50 -14.54 24.66
CA ASP A 111 22.66 -15.98 24.43
C ASP A 111 21.41 -16.65 23.81
N ARG A 112 20.77 -15.94 22.86
CA ARG A 112 19.54 -16.35 22.18
C ARG A 112 19.79 -16.68 20.69
N GLY A 113 20.75 -17.57 20.44
CA GLY A 113 21.18 -17.91 19.09
C GLY A 113 20.12 -18.54 18.21
N LEU A 114 19.14 -19.27 18.78
CA LEU A 114 18.04 -19.85 18.00
C LEU A 114 17.09 -18.78 17.43
N GLU A 115 16.79 -17.76 18.22
CA GLU A 115 15.97 -16.63 17.80
C GLU A 115 16.71 -15.75 16.78
N ALA A 116 18.01 -15.52 16.98
CA ALA A 116 18.86 -14.83 16.03
C ALA A 116 18.85 -15.55 14.66
N HIS A 117 19.15 -16.84 14.63
CA HIS A 117 19.16 -17.63 13.39
C HIS A 117 17.81 -17.61 12.65
N ARG A 118 16.72 -17.76 13.41
CA ARG A 118 15.35 -17.72 12.83
C ARG A 118 15.04 -16.36 12.21
N LEU A 119 15.35 -15.28 12.92
CA LEU A 119 15.11 -13.94 12.44
C LEU A 119 15.96 -13.65 11.19
N GLU A 120 17.25 -14.00 11.23
CA GLU A 120 18.16 -13.82 10.11
C GLU A 120 17.64 -14.54 8.84
N GLN A 121 17.35 -15.83 8.97
CA GLN A 121 16.87 -16.64 7.84
C GLN A 121 15.58 -16.03 7.23
N ARG A 122 14.65 -15.61 8.07
CA ARG A 122 13.38 -15.04 7.62
C ARG A 122 13.57 -13.70 6.96
N THR A 123 14.31 -12.79 7.58
CA THR A 123 14.45 -11.41 7.08
C THR A 123 15.30 -11.38 5.80
N ARG A 124 16.35 -12.19 5.70
CA ARG A 124 17.13 -12.28 4.46
C ARG A 124 16.30 -12.81 3.29
N PHE A 125 15.47 -13.82 3.53
CA PHE A 125 14.54 -14.30 2.52
C PHE A 125 13.52 -13.21 2.11
N ASP A 126 12.99 -12.45 3.06
CA ASP A 126 12.06 -11.35 2.76
C ASP A 126 12.76 -10.22 1.97
N LEU A 127 14.03 -9.89 2.28
CA LEU A 127 14.85 -8.92 1.54
C LEU A 127 15.12 -9.39 0.10
N GLU A 128 15.48 -10.65 -0.10
CA GLU A 128 15.67 -11.25 -1.43
C GLU A 128 14.39 -11.16 -2.27
N MET A 129 13.22 -11.49 -1.68
CA MET A 129 11.93 -11.35 -2.35
C MET A 129 11.57 -9.90 -2.67
N LEU A 130 11.90 -8.96 -1.78
CA LEU A 130 11.69 -7.53 -2.04
C LEU A 130 12.57 -7.05 -3.20
N ASP A 131 13.84 -7.41 -3.23
CA ASP A 131 14.78 -7.02 -4.29
C ASP A 131 14.39 -7.61 -5.66
N GLU A 132 14.07 -8.92 -5.71
CA GLU A 132 13.77 -9.61 -6.97
C GLU A 132 12.36 -9.38 -7.51
N VAL A 133 11.37 -9.30 -6.62
CA VAL A 133 9.93 -9.31 -6.98
C VAL A 133 9.24 -7.99 -6.63
N GLY A 134 9.86 -7.14 -5.79
CA GLY A 134 9.29 -5.90 -5.30
C GLY A 134 8.27 -6.09 -4.17
N SER A 135 8.07 -7.32 -3.69
CA SER A 135 7.12 -7.62 -2.61
C SER A 135 7.45 -8.93 -1.91
N CYS A 136 7.10 -9.02 -0.63
CA CYS A 136 7.21 -10.26 0.15
C CYS A 136 5.95 -10.52 0.97
N LYS A 137 5.77 -11.77 1.44
CA LYS A 137 4.66 -12.10 2.34
C LYS A 137 4.87 -11.48 3.71
N GLY A 138 4.02 -10.51 4.06
CA GLY A 138 4.12 -9.78 5.31
C GLY A 138 4.88 -8.47 5.17
N VAL A 139 4.97 -7.92 3.95
CA VAL A 139 5.62 -6.62 3.66
C VAL A 139 5.13 -5.50 4.57
N GLU A 140 3.88 -5.58 5.04
CA GLU A 140 3.31 -4.61 5.98
C GLU A 140 4.10 -4.50 7.29
N ASN A 141 4.86 -5.52 7.70
CA ASN A 141 5.70 -5.47 8.89
C ASN A 141 6.93 -4.58 8.72
N TYR A 142 7.29 -4.24 7.49
CA TYR A 142 8.38 -3.35 7.12
C TYR A 142 7.87 -1.95 6.69
N SER A 143 6.57 -1.68 6.78
CA SER A 143 5.94 -0.45 6.27
C SER A 143 6.58 0.83 6.79
N MET A 144 7.08 0.85 8.03
CA MET A 144 7.77 1.99 8.62
C MET A 144 8.96 2.44 7.76
N HIS A 145 9.75 1.49 7.24
CA HIS A 145 10.91 1.77 6.40
C HIS A 145 10.50 2.32 5.04
N PHE A 146 9.46 1.74 4.41
CA PHE A 146 8.95 2.22 3.12
C PHE A 146 8.30 3.59 3.20
N ASP A 147 7.59 3.90 4.28
CA ASP A 147 6.94 5.19 4.50
C ASP A 147 7.92 6.28 4.99
N GLY A 148 9.10 5.92 5.47
CA GLY A 148 10.06 6.84 6.09
C GLY A 148 9.62 7.37 7.45
N ARG A 149 8.74 6.66 8.14
CA ARG A 149 8.29 7.00 9.49
C ARG A 149 9.36 6.70 10.52
N ARG A 150 9.29 7.43 11.63
CA ARG A 150 10.12 7.14 12.80
C ARG A 150 9.45 6.07 13.66
N ARG A 151 10.25 5.38 14.45
CA ARG A 151 9.74 4.42 15.43
C ARG A 151 8.73 5.07 16.38
N GLY A 152 7.59 4.40 16.57
CA GLY A 152 6.49 4.86 17.40
C GLY A 152 5.47 5.76 16.68
N GLU A 153 5.78 6.25 15.49
CA GLU A 153 4.81 6.98 14.67
C GLU A 153 3.72 6.04 14.15
N ARG A 154 2.48 6.49 14.18
CA ARG A 154 1.37 5.72 13.65
C ARG A 154 1.45 5.56 12.13
N SER A 155 0.93 4.47 11.61
CA SER A 155 0.77 4.30 10.17
C SER A 155 -0.29 5.26 9.61
N PHE A 156 -0.16 5.61 8.33
CA PHE A 156 -1.25 6.24 7.60
C PHE A 156 -2.46 5.32 7.57
N CYS A 157 -3.64 5.90 7.67
CA CYS A 157 -4.90 5.17 7.68
C CYS A 157 -5.95 5.90 6.82
N LEU A 158 -7.12 5.29 6.65
CA LEU A 158 -8.21 5.85 5.85
C LEU A 158 -8.61 7.27 6.27
N LEU A 159 -8.51 7.59 7.57
CA LEU A 159 -8.84 8.94 8.08
C LEU A 159 -7.87 10.02 7.56
N ASP A 160 -6.62 9.68 7.31
CA ASP A 160 -5.65 10.60 6.71
C ASP A 160 -6.05 10.96 5.26
N PHE A 161 -6.56 10.00 4.51
CA PHE A 161 -7.09 10.24 3.16
C PHE A 161 -8.33 11.12 3.20
N PHE A 162 -9.22 10.92 4.18
CA PHE A 162 -10.38 11.80 4.35
C PHE A 162 -9.96 13.22 4.69
N ALA A 163 -9.00 13.40 5.59
CA ALA A 163 -8.46 14.71 5.94
C ALA A 163 -7.81 15.40 4.73
N SER A 164 -6.97 14.70 3.97
CA SER A 164 -6.32 15.21 2.76
C SER A 164 -7.35 15.60 1.68
N ASN A 165 -8.36 14.76 1.46
CA ASN A 165 -9.44 15.05 0.53
C ASN A 165 -10.26 16.28 0.96
N ALA A 166 -10.59 16.37 2.26
CA ALA A 166 -11.32 17.49 2.81
C ALA A 166 -10.53 18.81 2.67
N GLU A 167 -9.22 18.77 2.88
CA GLU A 167 -8.36 19.94 2.66
C GLU A 167 -8.35 20.38 1.20
N GLN A 168 -8.19 19.43 0.29
CA GLN A 168 -8.11 19.71 -1.15
C GLN A 168 -9.42 20.26 -1.73
N PHE A 169 -10.57 19.70 -1.36
CA PHE A 169 -11.85 19.99 -2.00
C PHE A 169 -12.82 20.81 -1.15
N HIS A 170 -12.62 20.86 0.17
CA HIS A 170 -13.55 21.52 1.12
C HIS A 170 -12.90 22.62 1.95
N GLY A 171 -11.61 22.88 1.73
CA GLY A 171 -10.89 24.02 2.33
C GLY A 171 -10.54 23.85 3.81
N GLY A 172 -10.39 22.62 4.28
CA GLY A 172 -9.87 22.29 5.62
C GLY A 172 -9.87 20.82 5.91
N ALA A 173 -8.75 20.32 6.45
CA ALA A 173 -8.55 18.91 6.78
C ALA A 173 -9.55 18.36 7.83
N ASP A 174 -10.21 19.25 8.57
CA ASP A 174 -11.22 18.95 9.59
C ASP A 174 -12.67 18.95 9.04
N ARG A 175 -12.85 19.14 7.74
CA ARG A 175 -14.17 19.26 7.11
C ARG A 175 -14.70 17.92 6.59
N TYR A 176 -14.74 16.92 7.44
CA TYR A 176 -15.43 15.66 7.17
C TYR A 176 -16.16 15.16 8.43
N LEU A 177 -17.14 14.32 8.22
CA LEU A 177 -17.98 13.73 9.27
C LEU A 177 -17.83 12.23 9.25
N VAL A 178 -17.62 11.63 10.41
CA VAL A 178 -17.67 10.18 10.61
C VAL A 178 -18.98 9.81 11.28
N ILE A 179 -19.70 8.86 10.70
CA ILE A 179 -20.90 8.26 11.31
C ILE A 179 -20.50 6.84 11.73
N MET A 180 -20.49 6.61 13.04
CA MET A 180 -20.14 5.31 13.60
C MET A 180 -21.42 4.56 13.95
N ASP A 181 -21.73 3.55 13.13
CA ASP A 181 -22.83 2.66 13.40
C ASP A 181 -22.47 1.60 14.44
N GLU A 182 -23.47 1.10 15.18
CA GLU A 182 -23.30 0.17 16.30
C GLU A 182 -22.20 0.65 17.26
N SER A 183 -22.24 1.93 17.60
CA SER A 183 -21.16 2.60 18.34
C SER A 183 -20.89 1.98 19.72
N HIS A 184 -21.89 1.37 20.34
CA HIS A 184 -21.74 0.65 21.61
C HIS A 184 -20.82 -0.59 21.50
N VAL A 185 -20.65 -1.15 20.28
CA VAL A 185 -19.73 -2.27 20.01
C VAL A 185 -18.44 -1.74 19.35
N THR A 186 -18.58 -0.87 18.36
CA THR A 186 -17.46 -0.41 17.53
C THR A 186 -16.43 0.39 18.32
N LEU A 187 -16.89 1.30 19.22
CA LEU A 187 -15.97 2.13 19.99
C LEU A 187 -15.10 1.34 20.98
N PRO A 188 -15.66 0.38 21.77
CA PRO A 188 -14.83 -0.53 22.56
C PRO A 188 -13.87 -1.39 21.75
N GLN A 189 -14.25 -1.84 20.55
CA GLN A 189 -13.36 -2.58 19.67
C GLN A 189 -12.16 -1.73 19.23
N VAL A 190 -12.41 -0.50 18.76
CA VAL A 190 -11.32 0.44 18.41
C VAL A 190 -10.38 0.65 19.61
N GLY A 191 -10.93 0.82 20.81
CA GLY A 191 -10.14 0.96 22.03
C GLY A 191 -9.28 -0.26 22.38
N GLY A 192 -9.75 -1.47 22.06
CA GLY A 192 -9.04 -2.73 22.36
C GLY A 192 -8.02 -3.18 21.29
N MET A 193 -8.12 -2.68 20.05
CA MET A 193 -7.32 -3.17 18.91
C MET A 193 -5.82 -3.03 19.13
N PHE A 194 -5.36 -1.87 19.59
CA PHE A 194 -3.94 -1.60 19.81
C PHE A 194 -3.32 -2.58 20.82
N GLY A 195 -3.95 -2.79 21.96
CA GLY A 195 -3.43 -3.67 23.01
C GLY A 195 -3.33 -5.12 22.58
N GLY A 196 -4.30 -5.62 21.83
CA GLY A 196 -4.31 -6.96 21.27
C GLY A 196 -3.21 -7.18 20.24
N ASP A 197 -3.06 -6.25 19.29
CA ASP A 197 -2.02 -6.30 18.27
C ASP A 197 -0.62 -6.20 18.87
N PHE A 198 -0.41 -5.27 19.81
CA PHE A 198 0.87 -5.11 20.51
C PHE A 198 1.29 -6.39 21.24
N SER A 199 0.38 -7.02 21.98
CA SER A 199 0.66 -8.26 22.72
C SER A 199 1.06 -9.41 21.77
N ARG A 200 0.38 -9.54 20.64
CA ARG A 200 0.72 -10.52 19.60
C ARG A 200 2.09 -10.25 19.00
N LYS A 201 2.37 -9.02 18.59
CA LYS A 201 3.65 -8.62 17.98
C LYS A 201 4.81 -8.74 18.96
N LYS A 202 4.57 -8.43 20.25
CA LYS A 202 5.58 -8.62 21.28
C LYS A 202 6.11 -10.05 21.29
N ASN A 203 5.23 -11.04 21.26
CA ASN A 203 5.64 -12.43 21.20
C ASN A 203 6.43 -12.74 19.92
N LEU A 204 6.02 -12.22 18.77
CA LEU A 204 6.71 -12.46 17.50
C LEU A 204 8.11 -11.84 17.47
N VAL A 205 8.27 -10.62 17.98
CA VAL A 205 9.55 -9.91 18.04
C VAL A 205 10.47 -10.52 19.10
N ASP A 206 9.92 -10.82 20.29
CA ASP A 206 10.69 -11.41 21.37
C ASP A 206 11.25 -12.80 21.02
N HIS A 207 10.57 -13.54 20.16
CA HIS A 207 10.97 -14.89 19.75
C HIS A 207 11.62 -14.96 18.35
N GLY A 208 12.04 -13.83 17.78
CA GLY A 208 12.79 -13.80 16.52
C GLY A 208 11.96 -14.16 15.28
N PHE A 209 10.65 -13.92 15.28
CA PHE A 209 9.79 -14.09 14.10
C PHE A 209 9.58 -12.82 13.30
N ARG A 210 9.85 -11.64 13.90
CA ARG A 210 9.72 -10.32 13.28
C ARG A 210 10.76 -9.37 13.83
N LEU A 211 11.13 -8.37 13.01
CA LEU A 211 11.92 -7.22 13.44
C LEU A 211 11.09 -6.31 14.37
N PRO A 212 11.74 -5.50 15.21
CA PRO A 212 11.08 -4.50 16.05
C PRO A 212 10.20 -3.51 15.27
N SER A 213 10.57 -3.13 14.03
CA SER A 213 9.77 -2.29 13.14
C SER A 213 8.34 -2.79 12.90
N ALA A 214 8.09 -4.09 13.06
CA ALA A 214 6.75 -4.66 13.00
C ALA A 214 5.76 -4.04 14.01
N TYR A 215 6.25 -3.48 15.12
CA TYR A 215 5.41 -2.74 16.08
C TYR A 215 4.76 -1.50 15.47
N ASP A 216 5.40 -0.89 14.47
CA ASP A 216 4.98 0.39 13.91
C ASP A 216 3.92 0.23 12.78
N ASN A 217 3.68 -1.00 12.32
CA ASN A 217 2.47 -1.36 11.57
C ASN A 217 1.37 -1.75 12.56
N ARG A 218 0.66 -0.80 13.10
CA ARG A 218 -0.29 -1.01 14.21
C ARG A 218 -1.61 -0.28 14.01
N PRO A 219 -2.70 -0.77 14.62
CA PRO A 219 -3.92 -0.01 14.73
C PRO A 219 -3.68 1.32 15.47
N LEU A 220 -4.58 2.27 15.23
CA LEU A 220 -4.61 3.51 16.01
C LEU A 220 -4.87 3.20 17.48
N ARG A 221 -4.28 4.01 18.36
CA ARG A 221 -4.74 4.12 19.74
C ARG A 221 -6.05 4.90 19.77
N ILE A 222 -6.82 4.74 20.84
CA ILE A 222 -8.11 5.43 20.94
C ILE A 222 -7.97 6.96 20.95
N ASP A 223 -6.92 7.47 21.59
CA ASP A 223 -6.60 8.90 21.62
C ASP A 223 -6.19 9.43 20.24
N GLU A 224 -5.39 8.66 19.49
CA GLU A 224 -5.04 8.98 18.10
C GLU A 224 -6.28 8.99 17.19
N PHE A 225 -7.16 7.98 17.33
CA PHE A 225 -8.42 7.93 16.60
C PHE A 225 -9.30 9.16 16.87
N GLN A 226 -9.47 9.51 18.16
CA GLN A 226 -10.26 10.68 18.56
C GLN A 226 -9.66 12.00 18.05
N THR A 227 -8.33 12.09 17.95
CA THR A 227 -7.66 13.28 17.43
C THR A 227 -7.84 13.43 15.92
N LEU A 228 -7.87 12.30 15.19
CA LEU A 228 -8.02 12.31 13.73
C LEU A 228 -9.44 12.60 13.27
N VAL A 229 -10.45 12.28 14.09
CA VAL A 229 -11.86 12.47 13.71
C VAL A 229 -12.37 13.81 14.21
N PRO A 230 -12.57 14.81 13.35
CA PRO A 230 -12.97 16.16 13.76
C PRO A 230 -14.43 16.22 14.23
N GLN A 231 -15.30 15.43 13.60
CA GLN A 231 -16.74 15.39 13.91
C GLN A 231 -17.23 13.95 13.82
N MET A 232 -18.01 13.53 14.82
CA MET A 232 -18.55 12.17 14.89
C MET A 232 -20.01 12.13 15.34
N ILE A 233 -20.79 11.30 14.66
CA ILE A 233 -22.14 10.92 15.08
C ILE A 233 -22.09 9.45 15.50
N TYR A 234 -22.57 9.19 16.71
CA TYR A 234 -22.72 7.83 17.23
C TYR A 234 -24.15 7.35 17.03
N VAL A 235 -24.29 6.21 16.35
CA VAL A 235 -25.57 5.51 16.16
C VAL A 235 -25.49 4.20 16.92
N SER A 236 -26.58 3.87 17.67
CA SER A 236 -26.65 2.67 18.51
C SER A 236 -28.06 2.13 18.57
#